data_a3a65871722d232ad093a227f8ada926
#
_entry.id   a3a65871722d232ad093a227f8ada926
#
_cell.length_a   1.000
_cell.length_b   1.000
_cell.length_c   1.000
_cell.angle_alpha   90.00
_cell.angle_beta   90.00
_cell.angle_gamma   90.00
#
_symmetry.space_group_name_H-M   'P 1'
#
loop_
_entity.id
_entity.type
_entity.pdbx_description
1 polymer ?
#
loop_
_entity_poly.entity_id
_entity_poly.type
_entity_poly.pdbx_seq_one_letter_code
_entity_poly.pdbx_strand_id
1 'polypeptide(L)'
;MSEHRQEFDNELEAIEGKVIELFAMVAEGLPVATQALLNGDKQAFVTLAERDRVIDALYVEIEGLANREILLQAPVASDLRFLLSVLRIVPELERSHDLVVHISSAASHLLGDDLSSRAKGLAARMGDLASEMWRRAADSWYQRDRSVAQALAERDEEMDELHSSLTAELASGQMAVPVAMEMALVARDYERLGAHAVNISRRVVYLAGSGPNKPADQ
;
A
#
# COMPACT_ATOMS: atom_id res chain seq x y z
N MET A 1 -10.14 -33.96 -12.60
CA MET A 1 -9.06 -33.48 -11.69
C MET A 1 -9.13 -34.34 -10.45
N SER A 2 -7.98 -34.66 -9.80
CA SER A 2 -8.03 -35.39 -8.54
C SER A 2 -8.58 -34.46 -7.44
N GLU A 3 -9.28 -35.03 -6.44
CA GLU A 3 -9.84 -34.32 -5.30
C GLU A 3 -8.79 -33.43 -4.61
N HIS A 4 -7.56 -33.94 -4.43
CA HIS A 4 -6.43 -33.19 -3.88
C HIS A 4 -6.04 -31.95 -4.70
N ARG A 5 -6.13 -31.98 -6.02
CA ARG A 5 -5.84 -30.80 -6.83
C ARG A 5 -6.89 -29.71 -6.66
N GLN A 6 -8.17 -30.12 -6.56
CA GLN A 6 -9.25 -29.18 -6.34
C GLN A 6 -9.15 -28.51 -4.96
N GLU A 7 -8.79 -29.29 -3.93
CA GLU A 7 -8.56 -28.77 -2.57
C GLU A 7 -7.41 -27.73 -2.55
N PHE A 8 -6.30 -28.03 -3.19
CA PHE A 8 -5.17 -27.10 -3.30
C PHE A 8 -5.55 -25.81 -4.07
N ASP A 9 -6.26 -25.92 -5.18
CA ASP A 9 -6.72 -24.74 -5.95
C ASP A 9 -7.64 -23.85 -5.09
N ASN A 10 -8.54 -24.44 -4.28
CA ASN A 10 -9.40 -23.71 -3.35
C ASN A 10 -8.59 -22.97 -2.25
N GLU A 11 -7.51 -23.59 -1.74
CA GLU A 11 -6.65 -22.95 -0.75
C GLU A 11 -5.88 -21.75 -1.37
N LEU A 12 -5.41 -21.85 -2.62
CA LEU A 12 -4.79 -20.73 -3.31
C LEU A 12 -5.79 -19.58 -3.53
N GLU A 13 -7.03 -19.87 -3.90
CA GLU A 13 -8.11 -18.87 -4.03
C GLU A 13 -8.43 -18.20 -2.68
N ALA A 14 -8.46 -18.96 -1.60
CA ALA A 14 -8.68 -18.42 -0.25
C ALA A 14 -7.54 -17.47 0.18
N ILE A 15 -6.28 -17.85 -0.08
CA ILE A 15 -5.12 -16.98 0.16
C ILE A 15 -5.24 -15.70 -0.67
N GLU A 16 -5.58 -15.80 -1.95
CA GLU A 16 -5.74 -14.63 -2.81
C GLU A 16 -6.84 -13.69 -2.33
N GLY A 17 -7.99 -14.23 -1.90
CA GLY A 17 -9.08 -13.44 -1.31
C GLY A 17 -8.63 -12.61 -0.11
N LYS A 18 -7.85 -13.20 0.79
CA LYS A 18 -7.30 -12.51 1.97
C LYS A 18 -6.27 -11.43 1.60
N VAL A 19 -5.45 -11.66 0.59
CA VAL A 19 -4.50 -10.66 0.06
C VAL A 19 -5.26 -9.46 -0.52
N ILE A 20 -6.35 -9.71 -1.25
CA ILE A 20 -7.22 -8.65 -1.79
C ILE A 20 -7.86 -7.84 -0.66
N GLU A 21 -8.26 -8.49 0.43
CA GLU A 21 -8.80 -7.82 1.62
C GLU A 21 -7.77 -6.87 2.24
N LEU A 22 -6.50 -7.29 2.39
CA LEU A 22 -5.42 -6.41 2.86
C LEU A 22 -5.22 -5.20 1.93
N PHE A 23 -5.21 -5.40 0.61
CA PHE A 23 -5.14 -4.30 -0.34
C PHE A 23 -6.26 -3.29 -0.16
N ALA A 24 -7.50 -3.78 0.00
CA ALA A 24 -8.67 -2.93 0.20
C ALA A 24 -8.53 -2.09 1.48
N MET A 25 -8.07 -2.69 2.58
CA MET A 25 -7.89 -1.97 3.85
C MET A 25 -6.89 -0.81 3.73
N VAL A 26 -5.76 -1.01 3.04
CA VAL A 26 -4.77 0.05 2.81
C VAL A 26 -5.34 1.13 1.88
N ALA A 27 -5.93 0.72 0.73
CA ALA A 27 -6.45 1.64 -0.27
C ALA A 27 -7.62 2.49 0.25
N GLU A 28 -8.48 1.93 1.11
CA GLU A 28 -9.58 2.65 1.77
C GLU A 28 -9.10 3.52 2.93
N GLY A 29 -8.07 3.09 3.65
CA GLY A 29 -7.51 3.83 4.78
C GLY A 29 -6.80 5.12 4.37
N LEU A 30 -6.12 5.12 3.22
CA LEU A 30 -5.32 6.25 2.73
C LEU A 30 -6.12 7.57 2.60
N PRO A 31 -7.25 7.64 1.87
CA PRO A 31 -8.03 8.86 1.79
C PRO A 31 -8.61 9.29 3.16
N VAL A 32 -8.97 8.32 4.02
CA VAL A 32 -9.44 8.61 5.37
C VAL A 32 -8.34 9.27 6.21
N ALA A 33 -7.12 8.72 6.20
CA ALA A 33 -5.97 9.27 6.90
C ALA A 33 -5.59 10.66 6.39
N THR A 34 -5.62 10.86 5.07
CA THR A 34 -5.34 12.17 4.45
C THR A 34 -6.38 13.21 4.85
N GLN A 35 -7.66 12.88 4.83
CA GLN A 35 -8.71 13.80 5.25
C GLN A 35 -8.63 14.11 6.74
N ALA A 36 -8.31 13.11 7.57
CA ALA A 36 -8.09 13.30 8.99
C ALA A 36 -6.96 14.30 9.27
N LEU A 37 -5.82 14.12 8.60
CA LEU A 37 -4.67 15.02 8.70
C LEU A 37 -5.04 16.46 8.33
N LEU A 38 -5.74 16.66 7.22
CA LEU A 38 -6.08 17.99 6.69
C LEU A 38 -7.14 18.72 7.53
N ASN A 39 -8.05 17.98 8.16
CA ASN A 39 -9.18 18.50 8.91
C ASN A 39 -8.99 18.46 10.44
N GLY A 40 -7.92 17.83 10.93
CA GLY A 40 -7.68 17.62 12.37
C GLY A 40 -8.65 16.61 13.01
N ASP A 41 -9.13 15.61 12.25
CA ASP A 41 -10.07 14.60 12.74
C ASP A 41 -9.35 13.48 13.49
N LYS A 42 -9.40 13.58 14.83
CA LYS A 42 -8.78 12.60 15.74
C LYS A 42 -9.52 11.27 15.80
N GLN A 43 -10.80 11.22 15.43
CA GLN A 43 -11.59 9.98 15.50
C GLN A 43 -11.18 8.99 14.39
N ALA A 44 -10.77 9.48 13.24
CA ALA A 44 -10.27 8.66 12.14
C ALA A 44 -9.05 7.82 12.56
N PHE A 45 -8.15 8.37 13.37
CA PHE A 45 -7.01 7.62 13.93
C PHE A 45 -7.47 6.42 14.76
N VAL A 46 -8.46 6.58 15.64
CA VAL A 46 -8.97 5.47 16.47
C VAL A 46 -9.50 4.34 15.60
N THR A 47 -10.28 4.69 14.57
CA THR A 47 -10.87 3.71 13.64
C THR A 47 -9.79 2.97 12.83
N LEU A 48 -8.78 3.67 12.36
CA LEU A 48 -7.68 3.06 11.58
C LEU A 48 -6.78 2.19 12.47
N ALA A 49 -6.50 2.62 13.70
CA ALA A 49 -5.74 1.83 14.68
C ALA A 49 -6.49 0.56 15.15
N GLU A 50 -7.82 0.57 15.16
CA GLU A 50 -8.59 -0.66 15.41
C GLU A 50 -8.49 -1.67 14.26
N ARG A 51 -8.42 -1.18 13.00
CA ARG A 51 -8.21 -2.03 11.81
C ARG A 51 -6.84 -2.69 11.79
N ASP A 52 -5.84 -2.06 12.38
CA ASP A 52 -4.47 -2.56 12.46
C ASP A 52 -4.39 -3.98 13.02
N ARG A 53 -5.13 -4.26 14.10
CA ARG A 53 -5.23 -5.61 14.68
C ARG A 53 -5.81 -6.66 13.73
N VAL A 54 -6.71 -6.25 12.85
CA VAL A 54 -7.30 -7.14 11.85
C VAL A 54 -6.26 -7.46 10.78
N ILE A 55 -5.49 -6.46 10.37
CA ILE A 55 -4.42 -6.58 9.39
C ILE A 55 -3.30 -7.48 9.90
N ASP A 56 -2.87 -7.29 11.15
CA ASP A 56 -1.90 -8.17 11.80
C ASP A 56 -2.36 -9.63 11.82
N ALA A 57 -3.63 -9.85 12.17
CA ALA A 57 -4.19 -11.20 12.20
C ALA A 57 -4.24 -11.82 10.79
N LEU A 58 -4.65 -11.06 9.77
CA LEU A 58 -4.66 -11.51 8.37
C LEU A 58 -3.24 -11.77 7.85
N TYR A 59 -2.28 -10.91 8.18
CA TYR A 59 -0.86 -11.11 7.84
C TYR A 59 -0.36 -12.47 8.34
N VAL A 60 -0.52 -12.75 9.63
CA VAL A 60 -0.07 -14.00 10.25
C VAL A 60 -0.80 -15.22 9.65
N GLU A 61 -2.10 -15.09 9.39
CA GLU A 61 -2.89 -16.16 8.78
C GLU A 61 -2.43 -16.46 7.36
N ILE A 62 -2.28 -15.45 6.51
CA ILE A 62 -1.86 -15.61 5.10
C ILE A 62 -0.45 -16.22 5.04
N GLU A 63 0.49 -15.72 5.85
CA GLU A 63 1.84 -16.27 5.92
C GLU A 63 1.83 -17.75 6.33
N GLY A 64 1.03 -18.10 7.34
CA GLY A 64 0.85 -19.47 7.78
C GLY A 64 0.28 -20.39 6.71
N LEU A 65 -0.78 -19.95 6.01
CA LEU A 65 -1.39 -20.69 4.91
C LEU A 65 -0.41 -20.88 3.75
N ALA A 66 0.26 -19.82 3.29
CA ALA A 66 1.21 -19.89 2.20
C ALA A 66 2.39 -20.84 2.50
N ASN A 67 2.96 -20.77 3.70
CA ASN A 67 4.02 -21.67 4.14
C ASN A 67 3.53 -23.12 4.20
N ARG A 68 2.34 -23.36 4.72
CA ARG A 68 1.73 -24.70 4.80
C ARG A 68 1.58 -25.31 3.42
N GLU A 69 1.05 -24.56 2.44
CA GLU A 69 0.86 -25.08 1.08
C GLU A 69 2.20 -25.36 0.38
N ILE A 70 3.23 -24.55 0.59
CA ILE A 70 4.58 -24.84 0.08
C ILE A 70 5.12 -26.15 0.65
N LEU A 71 4.96 -26.38 1.95
CA LEU A 71 5.51 -27.54 2.65
C LEU A 71 4.78 -28.84 2.31
N LEU A 72 3.43 -28.78 2.16
CA LEU A 72 2.61 -29.99 1.99
C LEU A 72 2.44 -30.38 0.53
N GLN A 73 2.35 -29.42 -0.38
CA GLN A 73 1.99 -29.66 -1.78
C GLN A 73 3.20 -29.67 -2.73
N ALA A 74 4.37 -29.21 -2.27
CA ALA A 74 5.57 -29.03 -3.10
C ALA A 74 5.23 -28.37 -4.47
N PRO A 75 4.55 -27.21 -4.48
CA PRO A 75 4.05 -26.58 -5.69
C PRO A 75 5.16 -26.23 -6.65
N VAL A 76 4.84 -26.18 -7.95
CA VAL A 76 5.79 -25.87 -9.00
C VAL A 76 5.29 -24.74 -9.90
N ALA A 77 6.19 -24.16 -10.68
CA ALA A 77 5.90 -23.18 -11.72
C ALA A 77 5.02 -21.99 -11.23
N SER A 78 3.79 -21.86 -11.71
CA SER A 78 2.88 -20.74 -11.41
C SER A 78 2.48 -20.69 -9.95
N ASP A 79 2.15 -21.85 -9.38
CA ASP A 79 1.62 -21.96 -8.03
C ASP A 79 2.70 -21.58 -6.99
N LEU A 80 3.93 -22.05 -7.22
CA LEU A 80 5.08 -21.65 -6.40
C LEU A 80 5.37 -20.15 -6.53
N ARG A 81 5.33 -19.59 -7.77
CA ARG A 81 5.54 -18.15 -7.96
C ARG A 81 4.46 -17.32 -7.26
N PHE A 82 3.20 -17.79 -7.27
CA PHE A 82 2.12 -17.15 -6.54
C PHE A 82 2.40 -17.11 -5.04
N LEU A 83 2.65 -18.24 -4.41
CA LEU A 83 2.91 -18.33 -2.97
C LEU A 83 4.14 -17.52 -2.54
N LEU A 84 5.23 -17.58 -3.33
CA LEU A 84 6.41 -16.74 -3.08
C LEU A 84 6.12 -15.25 -3.27
N SER A 85 5.20 -14.88 -4.15
CA SER A 85 4.79 -13.49 -4.31
C SER A 85 3.94 -13.03 -3.14
N VAL A 86 3.01 -13.85 -2.67
CA VAL A 86 2.21 -13.60 -1.45
C VAL A 86 3.12 -13.34 -0.27
N LEU A 87 4.08 -14.24 0.04
CA LEU A 87 5.03 -14.08 1.14
C LEU A 87 5.89 -12.81 1.05
N ARG A 88 5.99 -12.20 -0.14
CA ARG A 88 6.76 -10.96 -0.34
C ARG A 88 5.92 -9.71 -0.23
N ILE A 89 4.66 -9.75 -0.69
CA ILE A 89 3.82 -8.55 -0.68
C ILE A 89 3.04 -8.36 0.62
N VAL A 90 2.70 -9.44 1.32
CA VAL A 90 1.89 -9.35 2.55
C VAL A 90 2.58 -8.52 3.64
N PRO A 91 3.90 -8.65 3.89
CA PRO A 91 4.62 -7.74 4.78
C PRO A 91 4.65 -6.27 4.30
N GLU A 92 4.62 -6.03 2.97
CA GLU A 92 4.54 -4.67 2.44
C GLU A 92 3.15 -4.06 2.67
N LEU A 93 2.08 -4.88 2.59
CA LEU A 93 0.70 -4.45 2.86
C LEU A 93 0.52 -4.06 4.32
N GLU A 94 0.99 -4.89 5.25
CA GLU A 94 0.96 -4.61 6.69
C GLU A 94 1.71 -3.31 7.01
N ARG A 95 2.99 -3.19 6.61
CA ARG A 95 3.77 -1.97 6.83
C ARG A 95 3.16 -0.71 6.20
N SER A 96 2.44 -0.88 5.10
CA SER A 96 1.76 0.24 4.46
C SER A 96 0.56 0.71 5.26
N HIS A 97 -0.15 -0.22 5.92
CA HIS A 97 -1.20 0.18 6.84
C HIS A 97 -0.65 0.91 8.07
N ASP A 98 0.48 0.48 8.62
CA ASP A 98 1.19 1.21 9.68
C ASP A 98 1.44 2.67 9.29
N LEU A 99 1.89 2.91 8.06
CA LEU A 99 2.11 4.27 7.55
C LEU A 99 0.78 5.05 7.46
N VAL A 100 -0.30 4.41 7.04
CA VAL A 100 -1.65 5.02 7.01
C VAL A 100 -2.10 5.42 8.42
N VAL A 101 -1.92 4.53 9.39
CA VAL A 101 -2.23 4.82 10.82
C VAL A 101 -1.38 5.98 11.32
N HIS A 102 -0.08 6.00 11.00
CA HIS A 102 0.84 7.06 11.42
C HIS A 102 0.45 8.42 10.81
N ILE A 103 0.12 8.49 9.52
CA ILE A 103 -0.41 9.72 8.89
C ILE A 103 -1.65 10.23 9.62
N SER A 104 -2.58 9.33 9.95
CA SER A 104 -3.80 9.72 10.68
C SER A 104 -3.53 10.18 12.10
N SER A 105 -2.50 9.65 12.77
CA SER A 105 -2.12 10.03 14.13
C SER A 105 -1.63 11.48 14.21
N ALA A 106 -1.00 11.98 13.13
CA ALA A 106 -0.54 13.35 13.04
C ALA A 106 -1.70 14.36 13.18
N ALA A 107 -2.93 14.00 12.78
CA ALA A 107 -4.13 14.81 13.05
C ALA A 107 -4.39 15.08 14.54
N SER A 108 -3.85 14.22 15.42
CA SER A 108 -3.97 14.37 16.87
C SER A 108 -2.98 15.40 17.46
N HIS A 109 -1.85 15.58 16.80
CA HIS A 109 -0.76 16.45 17.25
C HIS A 109 -0.79 17.81 16.54
N LEU A 110 -1.35 17.86 15.34
CA LEU A 110 -1.45 19.08 14.54
C LEU A 110 -2.84 19.69 14.75
N LEU A 111 -2.87 20.96 15.15
CA LEU A 111 -4.07 21.75 15.00
C LEU A 111 -4.11 22.16 13.51
N GLY A 112 -5.20 21.83 12.81
CA GLY A 112 -5.30 22.03 11.35
C GLY A 112 -4.95 23.45 10.88
N ASP A 113 -5.03 24.46 11.75
CA ASP A 113 -4.69 25.85 11.46
C ASP A 113 -3.18 26.17 11.53
N ASP A 114 -2.36 25.22 12.02
CA ASP A 114 -0.91 25.42 12.17
C ASP A 114 -0.14 25.20 10.85
N LEU A 115 -0.79 24.66 9.83
CA LEU A 115 -0.19 24.41 8.52
C LEU A 115 -0.42 25.57 7.56
N SER A 116 0.63 25.96 6.80
CA SER A 116 0.45 26.88 5.70
C SER A 116 -0.50 26.29 4.64
N SER A 117 -1.23 27.15 3.92
CA SER A 117 -2.12 26.73 2.83
C SER A 117 -1.37 25.93 1.76
N ARG A 118 -0.08 26.25 1.55
CA ARG A 118 0.78 25.53 0.61
C ARG A 118 1.13 24.14 1.11
N ALA A 119 1.52 24.00 2.39
CA ALA A 119 1.81 22.70 2.99
C ALA A 119 0.58 21.79 2.98
N LYS A 120 -0.62 22.32 3.31
CA LYS A 120 -1.90 21.58 3.19
C LYS A 120 -2.15 21.11 1.76
N GLY A 121 -1.96 21.98 0.77
CA GLY A 121 -2.15 21.63 -0.64
C GLY A 121 -1.19 20.56 -1.14
N LEU A 122 0.09 20.61 -0.72
CA LEU A 122 1.08 19.59 -1.05
C LEU A 122 0.75 18.25 -0.39
N ALA A 123 0.42 18.24 0.90
CA ALA A 123 0.02 17.02 1.61
C ALA A 123 -1.24 16.38 1.01
N ALA A 124 -2.24 17.19 0.63
CA ALA A 124 -3.43 16.70 -0.07
C ALA A 124 -3.08 16.00 -1.40
N ARG A 125 -2.21 16.62 -2.21
CA ARG A 125 -1.77 16.02 -3.48
C ARG A 125 -0.99 14.73 -3.28
N MET A 126 -0.12 14.65 -2.25
CA MET A 126 0.58 13.42 -1.89
C MET A 126 -0.40 12.31 -1.50
N GLY A 127 -1.42 12.62 -0.70
CA GLY A 127 -2.46 11.68 -0.32
C GLY A 127 -3.30 11.17 -1.50
N ASP A 128 -3.69 12.07 -2.41
CA ASP A 128 -4.42 11.71 -3.63
C ASP A 128 -3.58 10.81 -4.55
N LEU A 129 -2.30 11.17 -4.74
CA LEU A 129 -1.36 10.39 -5.55
C LEU A 129 -1.11 9.01 -4.95
N ALA A 130 -0.86 8.92 -3.63
CA ALA A 130 -0.69 7.65 -2.94
C ALA A 130 -1.94 6.76 -3.10
N SER A 131 -3.14 7.34 -2.94
CA SER A 131 -4.41 6.62 -3.11
C SER A 131 -4.60 6.12 -4.54
N GLU A 132 -4.19 6.88 -5.56
CA GLU A 132 -4.19 6.44 -6.95
C GLU A 132 -3.22 5.28 -7.17
N MET A 133 -1.99 5.41 -6.70
CA MET A 133 -0.94 4.39 -6.83
C MET A 133 -1.36 3.06 -6.18
N TRP A 134 -1.97 3.12 -5.00
CA TRP A 134 -2.41 1.93 -4.28
C TRP A 134 -3.58 1.22 -4.96
N ARG A 135 -4.56 1.96 -5.50
CA ARG A 135 -5.63 1.36 -6.32
C ARG A 135 -5.06 0.66 -7.56
N ARG A 136 -4.14 1.30 -8.27
CA ARG A 136 -3.49 0.70 -9.43
C ARG A 136 -2.66 -0.54 -9.08
N ALA A 137 -1.97 -0.54 -7.94
CA ALA A 137 -1.22 -1.71 -7.47
C ALA A 137 -2.15 -2.89 -7.14
N ALA A 138 -3.30 -2.63 -6.50
CA ALA A 138 -4.32 -3.63 -6.22
C ALA A 138 -4.93 -4.21 -7.51
N ASP A 139 -5.31 -3.34 -8.46
CA ASP A 139 -5.84 -3.76 -9.76
C ASP A 139 -4.81 -4.58 -10.54
N SER A 140 -3.54 -4.15 -10.54
CA SER A 140 -2.43 -4.88 -11.16
C SER A 140 -2.26 -6.29 -10.57
N TRP A 141 -2.38 -6.43 -9.25
CA TRP A 141 -2.33 -7.73 -8.59
C TRP A 141 -3.51 -8.61 -9.01
N TYR A 142 -4.71 -8.09 -8.96
CA TYR A 142 -5.93 -8.84 -9.28
C TYR A 142 -5.97 -9.29 -10.76
N GLN A 143 -5.61 -8.40 -11.68
CA GLN A 143 -5.65 -8.65 -13.13
C GLN A 143 -4.39 -9.31 -13.66
N ARG A 144 -3.34 -9.47 -12.86
CA ARG A 144 -1.99 -9.90 -13.29
C ARG A 144 -1.40 -9.00 -14.39
N ASP A 145 -1.76 -7.71 -14.35
CA ASP A 145 -1.35 -6.74 -15.36
C ASP A 145 0.07 -6.21 -15.08
N ARG A 146 1.00 -6.60 -15.95
CA ARG A 146 2.40 -6.19 -15.88
C ARG A 146 2.65 -4.76 -16.38
N SER A 147 1.76 -4.21 -17.19
CA SER A 147 1.95 -2.89 -17.81
C SER A 147 1.91 -1.75 -16.78
N VAL A 148 1.24 -1.97 -15.66
CA VAL A 148 1.06 -0.98 -14.57
C VAL A 148 2.38 -0.65 -13.86
N ALA A 149 3.37 -1.56 -13.87
CA ALA A 149 4.62 -1.36 -13.13
C ALA A 149 5.42 -0.13 -13.60
N GLN A 150 5.45 0.13 -14.92
CA GLN A 150 6.12 1.31 -15.46
C GLN A 150 5.36 2.59 -15.10
N ALA A 151 4.03 2.59 -15.27
CA ALA A 151 3.20 3.73 -14.94
C ALA A 151 3.27 4.11 -13.45
N LEU A 152 3.41 3.10 -12.56
CA LEU A 152 3.62 3.36 -11.14
C LEU A 152 5.02 3.92 -10.83
N ALA A 153 6.05 3.52 -11.57
CA ALA A 153 7.39 4.12 -11.42
C ALA A 153 7.41 5.61 -11.80
N GLU A 154 6.69 6.00 -12.86
CA GLU A 154 6.53 7.41 -13.25
C GLU A 154 5.75 8.22 -12.19
N ARG A 155 4.78 7.60 -11.53
CA ARG A 155 4.05 8.21 -10.41
C ARG A 155 4.89 8.36 -9.14
N ASP A 156 5.83 7.45 -8.92
CA ASP A 156 6.78 7.51 -7.82
C ASP A 156 7.72 8.72 -7.96
N GLU A 157 8.16 9.04 -9.20
CA GLU A 157 8.91 10.26 -9.49
C GLU A 157 8.10 11.54 -9.14
N GLU A 158 6.80 11.57 -9.43
CA GLU A 158 5.92 12.68 -9.03
C GLU A 158 5.79 12.76 -7.49
N MET A 159 5.75 11.62 -6.80
CA MET A 159 5.73 11.58 -5.34
C MET A 159 7.02 12.17 -4.74
N ASP A 160 8.17 11.85 -5.31
CA ASP A 160 9.46 12.41 -4.89
C ASP A 160 9.55 13.93 -5.09
N GLU A 161 8.97 14.45 -6.19
CA GLU A 161 8.88 15.90 -6.43
C GLU A 161 7.98 16.59 -5.41
N LEU A 162 6.84 16.00 -5.07
CA LEU A 162 5.93 16.51 -4.04
C LEU A 162 6.58 16.48 -2.65
N HIS A 163 7.25 15.37 -2.31
CA HIS A 163 8.00 15.24 -1.07
C HIS A 163 9.08 16.33 -0.95
N SER A 164 9.85 16.55 -2.01
CA SER A 164 10.89 17.60 -2.06
C SER A 164 10.27 18.99 -1.90
N SER A 165 9.14 19.25 -2.56
CA SER A 165 8.43 20.54 -2.49
C SER A 165 7.86 20.80 -1.09
N LEU A 166 7.28 19.77 -0.45
CA LEU A 166 6.77 19.90 0.91
C LEU A 166 7.92 20.10 1.90
N THR A 167 9.00 19.36 1.79
CA THR A 167 10.19 19.52 2.64
C THR A 167 10.78 20.93 2.53
N ALA A 168 10.85 21.51 1.33
CA ALA A 168 11.29 22.89 1.12
C ALA A 168 10.35 23.91 1.78
N GLU A 169 9.04 23.72 1.71
CA GLU A 169 8.04 24.55 2.40
C GLU A 169 8.21 24.49 3.92
N LEU A 170 8.38 23.27 4.48
CA LEU A 170 8.60 23.08 5.91
C LEU A 170 9.88 23.76 6.40
N ALA A 171 10.95 23.70 5.61
CA ALA A 171 12.23 24.33 5.90
C ALA A 171 12.23 25.87 5.78
N SER A 172 11.17 26.48 5.23
CA SER A 172 11.07 27.93 5.06
C SER A 172 11.00 28.73 6.36
N GLY A 173 10.76 28.06 7.48
CA GLY A 173 10.66 28.68 8.81
C GLY A 173 9.33 29.39 9.08
N GLN A 174 8.33 29.21 8.21
CA GLN A 174 7.00 29.84 8.38
C GLN A 174 6.09 29.11 9.37
N MET A 175 6.46 27.88 9.77
CA MET A 175 5.72 27.05 10.70
C MET A 175 6.50 26.80 11.99
N ALA A 176 5.79 26.50 13.07
CA ALA A 176 6.43 26.08 14.32
C ALA A 176 7.26 24.80 14.11
N VAL A 177 8.43 24.73 14.72
CA VAL A 177 9.35 23.58 14.55
C VAL A 177 8.68 22.22 14.82
N PRO A 178 7.88 22.02 15.90
CA PRO A 178 7.21 20.76 16.13
C PRO A 178 6.26 20.36 14.98
N VAL A 179 5.51 21.34 14.43
CA VAL A 179 4.60 21.14 13.29
C VAL A 179 5.37 20.74 12.04
N ALA A 180 6.48 21.45 11.76
CA ALA A 180 7.32 21.14 10.60
C ALA A 180 7.97 19.75 10.71
N MET A 181 8.39 19.34 11.89
CA MET A 181 8.95 18.01 12.14
C MET A 181 7.90 16.90 11.92
N GLU A 182 6.71 17.05 12.47
CA GLU A 182 5.61 16.10 12.30
C GLU A 182 5.23 15.95 10.82
N MET A 183 5.08 17.06 10.13
CA MET A 183 4.78 17.05 8.69
C MET A 183 5.90 16.49 7.83
N ALA A 184 7.16 16.59 8.24
CA ALA A 184 8.27 15.94 7.55
C ALA A 184 8.20 14.41 7.66
N LEU A 185 7.75 13.88 8.80
CA LEU A 185 7.49 12.44 8.97
C LEU A 185 6.32 11.99 8.09
N VAL A 186 5.22 12.74 8.09
CA VAL A 186 4.06 12.48 7.22
C VAL A 186 4.47 12.49 5.73
N ALA A 187 5.26 13.46 5.31
CA ALA A 187 5.77 13.52 3.93
C ALA A 187 6.57 12.26 3.57
N ARG A 188 7.43 11.81 4.50
CA ARG A 188 8.19 10.58 4.36
C ARG A 188 7.31 9.34 4.28
N ASP A 189 6.20 9.30 5.03
CA ASP A 189 5.28 8.16 5.01
C ASP A 189 4.56 8.06 3.67
N TYR A 190 4.13 9.18 3.06
CA TYR A 190 3.56 9.17 1.71
C TYR A 190 4.57 8.71 0.65
N GLU A 191 5.82 9.17 0.71
CA GLU A 191 6.89 8.71 -0.21
C GLU A 191 7.09 7.20 -0.08
N ARG A 192 7.17 6.66 1.15
CA ARG A 192 7.29 5.22 1.37
C ARG A 192 6.09 4.44 0.86
N LEU A 193 4.87 4.96 1.00
CA LEU A 193 3.65 4.35 0.45
C LEU A 193 3.73 4.25 -1.08
N GLY A 194 4.25 5.27 -1.76
CA GLY A 194 4.53 5.23 -3.21
C GLY A 194 5.51 4.10 -3.56
N ALA A 195 6.66 4.07 -2.88
CA ALA A 195 7.68 3.05 -3.08
C ALA A 195 7.16 1.61 -2.85
N HIS A 196 6.30 1.40 -1.83
CA HIS A 196 5.66 0.09 -1.58
C HIS A 196 4.73 -0.30 -2.73
N ALA A 197 3.91 0.61 -3.26
CA ALA A 197 3.04 0.34 -4.41
C ALA A 197 3.85 -0.07 -5.65
N VAL A 198 4.99 0.58 -5.91
CA VAL A 198 5.93 0.21 -6.98
C VAL A 198 6.54 -1.17 -6.73
N ASN A 199 6.96 -1.49 -5.51
CA ASN A 199 7.53 -2.80 -5.18
C ASN A 199 6.52 -3.93 -5.43
N ILE A 200 5.26 -3.72 -5.05
CA ILE A 200 4.18 -4.67 -5.30
C ILE A 200 3.96 -4.87 -6.80
N SER A 201 3.92 -3.81 -7.60
CA SER A 201 3.73 -3.93 -9.06
C SER A 201 4.89 -4.67 -9.74
N ARG A 202 6.13 -4.45 -9.30
CA ARG A 202 7.29 -5.24 -9.76
C ARG A 202 7.12 -6.74 -9.42
N ARG A 203 6.47 -7.04 -8.30
CA ARG A 203 6.19 -8.43 -7.93
C ARG A 203 5.11 -9.06 -8.79
N VAL A 204 4.13 -8.28 -9.25
CA VAL A 204 3.15 -8.73 -10.25
C VAL A 204 3.83 -9.11 -11.58
N VAL A 205 4.82 -8.34 -12.02
CA VAL A 205 5.64 -8.68 -13.19
C VAL A 205 6.31 -10.06 -13.04
N TYR A 206 6.87 -10.34 -11.85
CA TYR A 206 7.45 -11.65 -11.55
C TYR A 206 6.38 -12.76 -11.54
N LEU A 207 5.23 -12.51 -10.93
CA LEU A 207 4.13 -13.47 -10.82
C LEU A 207 3.59 -13.86 -12.19
N ALA A 208 3.41 -12.91 -13.09
CA ALA A 208 2.91 -13.14 -14.43
C ALA A 208 3.90 -13.92 -15.34
N GLY A 209 5.16 -14.10 -14.90
CA GLY A 209 6.20 -14.88 -15.58
C GLY A 209 6.78 -14.21 -16.83
N SER A 210 7.89 -14.78 -17.36
CA SER A 210 8.57 -14.28 -18.56
C SER A 210 7.95 -14.79 -19.88
N GLY A 211 6.63 -15.04 -19.90
CA GLY A 211 5.94 -15.39 -21.15
C GLY A 211 5.84 -14.18 -22.08
N PRO A 212 5.82 -14.38 -23.42
CA PRO A 212 5.59 -13.27 -24.34
C PRO A 212 4.25 -12.61 -24.02
N ASN A 213 4.25 -11.27 -24.03
CA ASN A 213 3.01 -10.47 -23.95
C ASN A 213 2.02 -11.03 -24.98
N LYS A 214 0.92 -11.65 -24.52
CA LYS A 214 -0.20 -11.85 -25.43
C LYS A 214 -0.70 -10.45 -25.80
N PRO A 215 -0.71 -10.09 -27.12
CA PRO A 215 -1.35 -8.84 -27.50
C PRO A 215 -2.81 -8.89 -27.05
N ALA A 216 -3.29 -7.80 -26.46
CA ALA A 216 -4.70 -7.63 -26.18
C ALA A 216 -5.47 -7.91 -27.50
N ASP A 217 -6.37 -8.88 -27.50
CA ASP A 217 -7.25 -9.15 -28.60
C ASP A 217 -8.05 -7.88 -28.90
N GLN A 218 -7.91 -7.42 -30.15
CA GLN A 218 -8.66 -6.32 -30.76
C GLN A 218 -10.14 -6.66 -30.84
#